data_8ecdc3bca5aa10e78f348879c7782999
#
_entry.id   8ecdc3bca5aa10e78f348879c7782999
#
_cell.length_a   1.000
_cell.length_b   1.000
_cell.length_c   1.000
_cell.angle_alpha   90.00
_cell.angle_beta   90.00
_cell.angle_gamma   90.00
#
_symmetry.space_group_name_H-M   'P 1'
#
loop_
_entity.id
_entity.type
_entity.pdbx_description
1 polymer ?
#
loop_
_entity_poly.entity_id
_entity_poly.type
_entity_poly.pdbx_seq_one_letter_code
_entity_poly.pdbx_strand_id
1 'polypeptide(L)'
;MNTAKKWIAGFSAGLFALSVCPLLTSVQAANADRKQVLQDTYQQWKKTYVTEDTYISFGKPQYYVSYEENRYAGDGVSVPVTVSEAHGYGMLITVCMADYDAQAKDTFDGMYRYYRAHLSDIGENLMSWQQCDNGSALIDGATDGAMQGGDADSATDGDLDIAYSLLLADQRWGSSEETPYRETALAMIQDIMDYEVNQEDWLLQLGDWVHECDPSDSYYSATRSSDFILQYFPIFEAITGDKRWGKLYDGTCAVIESITAEQSTGLLPDFIVKNAAGKFVPAPENFLEDVTDGTYAYNSCRTPWRLGMDLLYPS
;
A
#
# COMPACT_ATOMS: atom_id res chain seq x y z
N MET A 1 -12.05 26.62 38.18
CA MET A 1 -12.41 28.07 38.25
C MET A 1 -11.52 28.81 37.29
N ASN A 2 -12.13 29.25 36.19
CA ASN A 2 -11.98 30.53 35.47
C ASN A 2 -10.60 30.88 34.90
N THR A 3 -10.45 31.30 33.69
CA THR A 3 -11.30 32.10 32.77
C THR A 3 -10.68 32.13 31.38
N ALA A 4 -11.52 31.92 30.36
CA ALA A 4 -11.22 32.21 28.97
C ALA A 4 -11.04 33.74 28.78
N LYS A 5 -9.97 34.20 28.11
CA LYS A 5 -9.86 35.56 27.60
C LYS A 5 -10.02 35.56 26.09
N LYS A 6 -11.18 36.07 25.64
CA LYS A 6 -11.43 36.51 24.27
C LYS A 6 -10.56 37.72 23.94
N TRP A 7 -9.85 37.70 22.85
CA TRP A 7 -9.32 38.87 22.19
C TRP A 7 -10.11 39.17 20.94
N ILE A 8 -10.91 40.21 20.99
CA ILE A 8 -11.49 40.88 19.82
C ILE A 8 -10.57 42.03 19.49
N ALA A 9 -9.88 41.98 18.38
CA ALA A 9 -9.19 43.13 17.82
C ALA A 9 -9.97 43.62 16.60
N GLY A 10 -10.52 44.84 16.72
CA GLY A 10 -11.18 45.50 15.61
C GLY A 10 -10.19 45.93 14.54
N PHE A 11 -10.52 45.64 13.29
CA PHE A 11 -9.81 46.14 12.13
C PHE A 11 -10.55 47.34 11.56
N SER A 12 -9.92 48.51 11.65
CA SER A 12 -10.30 49.71 10.91
C SER A 12 -9.95 49.54 9.44
N ALA A 13 -10.92 49.78 8.58
CA ALA A 13 -10.77 49.74 7.13
C ALA A 13 -9.85 50.88 6.65
N GLY A 14 -8.58 50.51 6.32
CA GLY A 14 -7.70 51.32 5.50
C GLY A 14 -7.71 50.80 4.07
N LEU A 15 -8.18 51.59 3.12
CA LEU A 15 -8.01 51.35 1.69
C LEU A 15 -6.50 51.35 1.37
N PHE A 16 -5.86 50.20 1.33
CA PHE A 16 -4.58 50.00 0.66
C PHE A 16 -4.85 49.48 -0.76
N ALA A 17 -4.52 50.28 -1.75
CA ALA A 17 -4.41 49.84 -3.13
C ALA A 17 -3.30 48.77 -3.17
N LEU A 18 -3.73 47.48 -3.24
CA LEU A 18 -2.85 46.36 -3.46
C LEU A 18 -2.29 46.46 -4.88
N SER A 19 -1.09 46.98 -5.01
CA SER A 19 -0.22 46.66 -6.13
C SER A 19 0.01 45.15 -6.03
N VAL A 20 -0.63 44.37 -6.90
CA VAL A 20 -0.53 42.90 -6.98
C VAL A 20 0.97 42.60 -7.16
N CYS A 21 1.58 42.04 -6.12
CA CYS A 21 2.98 41.67 -6.13
C CYS A 21 3.17 40.57 -7.21
N PRO A 22 4.01 40.76 -8.24
CA PRO A 22 4.19 39.79 -9.33
C PRO A 22 4.66 38.42 -8.82
N LEU A 23 5.22 38.33 -7.62
CA LEU A 23 5.56 37.08 -6.94
C LEU A 23 4.33 36.25 -6.56
N LEU A 24 3.24 36.87 -6.11
CA LEU A 24 2.01 36.15 -5.75
C LEU A 24 1.32 35.55 -7.00
N THR A 25 1.34 36.26 -8.12
CA THR A 25 0.78 35.75 -9.39
C THR A 25 1.62 34.61 -9.96
N SER A 26 2.95 34.65 -9.84
CA SER A 26 3.82 33.57 -10.31
C SER A 26 3.67 32.28 -9.46
N VAL A 27 3.51 32.39 -8.14
CA VAL A 27 3.26 31.24 -7.25
C VAL A 27 1.88 30.63 -7.51
N GLN A 28 0.85 31.44 -7.74
CA GLN A 28 -0.48 30.96 -8.09
C GLN A 28 -0.52 30.26 -9.45
N ALA A 29 0.17 30.80 -10.45
CA ALA A 29 0.30 30.18 -11.77
C ALA A 29 1.05 28.84 -11.70
N ALA A 30 2.19 28.80 -10.99
CA ALA A 30 2.96 27.58 -10.77
C ALA A 30 2.16 26.49 -10.04
N ASN A 31 1.30 26.87 -9.08
CA ASN A 31 0.42 25.91 -8.38
C ASN A 31 -0.71 25.44 -9.28
N ALA A 32 -1.28 26.29 -10.15
CA ALA A 32 -2.30 25.90 -11.11
C ALA A 32 -1.72 24.91 -12.13
N ASP A 33 -0.50 25.16 -12.63
CA ASP A 33 0.19 24.26 -13.56
C ASP A 33 0.47 22.89 -12.91
N ARG A 34 0.94 22.88 -11.65
CA ARG A 34 1.16 21.61 -10.92
C ARG A 34 -0.13 20.82 -10.73
N LYS A 35 -1.22 21.49 -10.38
CA LYS A 35 -2.53 20.86 -10.21
C LYS A 35 -3.01 20.24 -11.53
N GLN A 36 -2.86 20.94 -12.63
CA GLN A 36 -3.24 20.42 -13.95
C GLN A 36 -2.40 19.21 -14.32
N VAL A 37 -1.08 19.27 -14.15
CA VAL A 37 -0.18 18.14 -14.39
C VAL A 37 -0.58 16.91 -13.54
N LEU A 38 -0.89 17.12 -12.26
CA LEU A 38 -1.35 16.03 -11.37
C LEU A 38 -2.64 15.40 -11.90
N GLN A 39 -3.62 16.22 -12.29
CA GLN A 39 -4.89 15.72 -12.83
C GLN A 39 -4.71 14.96 -14.15
N ASP A 40 -3.91 15.50 -15.07
CA ASP A 40 -3.63 14.87 -16.36
C ASP A 40 -2.90 13.54 -16.18
N THR A 41 -1.91 13.50 -15.28
CA THR A 41 -1.16 12.29 -14.93
C THR A 41 -2.08 11.23 -14.35
N TYR A 42 -2.96 11.61 -13.40
CA TYR A 42 -3.94 10.70 -12.84
C TYR A 42 -4.91 10.16 -13.88
N GLN A 43 -5.46 11.01 -14.74
CA GLN A 43 -6.38 10.55 -15.79
C GLN A 43 -5.69 9.61 -16.78
N GLN A 44 -4.43 9.91 -17.14
CA GLN A 44 -3.64 9.01 -17.99
C GLN A 44 -3.38 7.67 -17.30
N TRP A 45 -2.96 7.67 -16.04
CA TRP A 45 -2.78 6.46 -15.24
C TRP A 45 -4.08 5.64 -15.16
N LYS A 46 -5.18 6.27 -14.78
CA LYS A 46 -6.49 5.61 -14.66
C LYS A 46 -6.90 4.95 -15.98
N LYS A 47 -6.77 5.67 -17.09
CA LYS A 47 -7.10 5.17 -18.42
C LYS A 47 -6.21 3.98 -18.84
N THR A 48 -4.95 3.99 -18.43
CA THR A 48 -3.96 2.97 -18.85
C THR A 48 -4.07 1.70 -18.02
N TYR A 49 -4.25 1.83 -16.71
CA TYR A 49 -4.06 0.72 -15.78
C TYR A 49 -5.35 0.24 -15.10
N VAL A 50 -6.35 1.10 -14.89
CA VAL A 50 -7.60 0.65 -14.27
C VAL A 50 -8.44 -0.11 -15.28
N THR A 51 -8.59 -1.40 -15.03
CA THR A 51 -9.23 -2.35 -15.95
C THR A 51 -10.45 -2.97 -15.27
N GLU A 52 -11.53 -3.12 -16.02
CA GLU A 52 -12.72 -3.85 -15.55
C GLU A 52 -12.51 -5.36 -15.72
N ASP A 53 -12.87 -6.13 -14.70
CA ASP A 53 -12.97 -7.58 -14.84
C ASP A 53 -14.18 -7.93 -15.70
N THR A 54 -13.91 -8.30 -16.96
CA THR A 54 -14.94 -8.62 -17.96
C THR A 54 -15.50 -10.02 -17.82
N TYR A 55 -14.93 -10.86 -16.97
CA TYR A 55 -15.47 -12.19 -16.66
C TYR A 55 -16.68 -12.12 -15.72
N ILE A 56 -16.81 -11.04 -14.97
CA ILE A 56 -17.97 -10.77 -14.10
C ILE A 56 -19.14 -10.27 -14.94
N SER A 57 -20.03 -11.18 -15.31
CA SER A 57 -21.18 -10.86 -16.20
C SER A 57 -22.42 -10.33 -15.46
N PHE A 58 -22.48 -10.45 -14.14
CA PHE A 58 -23.63 -10.08 -13.31
C PHE A 58 -23.19 -9.30 -12.09
N GLY A 59 -24.01 -8.31 -11.70
CA GLY A 59 -23.74 -7.47 -10.54
C GLY A 59 -23.10 -6.15 -10.92
N LYS A 60 -22.41 -5.54 -9.96
CA LYS A 60 -21.71 -4.27 -10.16
C LYS A 60 -20.29 -4.53 -10.69
N PRO A 61 -19.71 -3.59 -11.47
CA PRO A 61 -18.37 -3.73 -12.00
C PRO A 61 -17.32 -3.98 -10.90
N GLN A 62 -16.32 -4.78 -11.24
CA GLN A 62 -15.11 -4.95 -10.47
C GLN A 62 -13.95 -4.37 -11.28
N TYR A 63 -13.03 -3.68 -10.61
CA TYR A 63 -11.87 -3.06 -11.26
C TYR A 63 -10.59 -3.52 -10.57
N TYR A 64 -9.54 -3.70 -11.36
CA TYR A 64 -8.19 -3.97 -10.88
C TYR A 64 -7.18 -3.07 -11.60
N VAL A 65 -5.97 -2.97 -11.06
CA VAL A 65 -4.85 -2.26 -11.69
C VAL A 65 -4.02 -3.27 -12.45
N SER A 66 -4.04 -3.19 -13.78
CA SER A 66 -3.38 -4.18 -14.63
C SER A 66 -1.90 -3.86 -14.87
N TYR A 67 -1.10 -4.89 -15.07
CA TYR A 67 0.19 -4.76 -15.74
C TYR A 67 -0.06 -4.48 -17.22
N GLU A 68 0.45 -3.39 -17.74
CA GLU A 68 0.41 -3.08 -19.16
C GLU A 68 -0.82 -3.66 -19.92
N GLU A 69 -0.57 -4.33 -21.04
CA GLU A 69 -1.61 -4.95 -21.88
C GLU A 69 -1.65 -6.48 -21.76
N ASN A 70 -1.15 -7.06 -20.68
CA ASN A 70 -1.16 -8.51 -20.49
C ASN A 70 -2.59 -9.06 -20.55
N ARG A 71 -2.80 -10.03 -21.43
CA ARG A 71 -4.07 -10.71 -21.63
C ARG A 71 -3.82 -12.14 -22.09
N TYR A 72 -4.72 -13.03 -21.74
CA TYR A 72 -4.67 -14.41 -22.20
C TYR A 72 -4.66 -14.50 -23.74
N ALA A 73 -3.66 -15.18 -24.30
CA ALA A 73 -3.45 -15.27 -25.74
C ALA A 73 -4.17 -16.45 -26.41
N GLY A 74 -4.84 -17.31 -25.64
CA GLY A 74 -5.52 -18.50 -26.17
C GLY A 74 -4.60 -19.71 -26.41
N ASP A 75 -3.40 -19.69 -25.87
CA ASP A 75 -2.36 -20.72 -26.05
C ASP A 75 -2.34 -21.79 -24.95
N GLY A 76 -3.22 -21.70 -23.96
CA GLY A 76 -3.29 -22.61 -22.83
C GLY A 76 -2.31 -22.24 -21.69
N VAL A 77 -1.81 -20.99 -21.67
CA VAL A 77 -0.91 -20.46 -20.64
C VAL A 77 -1.56 -19.27 -19.98
N SER A 78 -1.83 -19.32 -18.68
CA SER A 78 -2.36 -18.16 -17.95
C SER A 78 -1.32 -17.04 -17.90
N VAL A 79 -1.81 -15.81 -17.76
CA VAL A 79 -0.96 -14.61 -17.79
C VAL A 79 -1.22 -13.80 -16.53
N PRO A 80 -0.18 -13.46 -15.72
CA PRO A 80 -0.32 -12.53 -14.61
C PRO A 80 -0.83 -11.18 -15.10
N VAL A 81 -1.90 -10.68 -14.50
CA VAL A 81 -2.52 -9.42 -14.90
C VAL A 81 -2.48 -8.32 -13.84
N THR A 82 -2.39 -8.70 -12.56
CA THR A 82 -2.31 -7.77 -11.44
C THR A 82 -1.68 -8.42 -10.21
N VAL A 83 -1.20 -7.59 -9.28
CA VAL A 83 -0.76 -7.98 -7.94
C VAL A 83 -1.42 -7.08 -6.90
N SER A 84 -1.48 -7.55 -5.64
CA SER A 84 -2.08 -6.81 -4.52
C SER A 84 -1.37 -5.46 -4.26
N GLU A 85 -0.06 -5.35 -4.50
CA GLU A 85 0.67 -4.07 -4.44
C GLU A 85 0.09 -3.06 -5.44
N ALA A 86 -0.06 -3.45 -6.70
CA ALA A 86 -0.62 -2.57 -7.73
C ALA A 86 -2.07 -2.18 -7.38
N HIS A 87 -2.83 -3.11 -6.81
CA HIS A 87 -4.20 -2.89 -6.37
C HIS A 87 -4.27 -1.91 -5.20
N GLY A 88 -3.43 -2.08 -4.18
CA GLY A 88 -3.29 -1.17 -3.04
C GLY A 88 -2.95 0.26 -3.48
N TYR A 89 -1.96 0.41 -4.38
CA TYR A 89 -1.67 1.72 -4.99
C TYR A 89 -2.87 2.29 -5.72
N GLY A 90 -3.60 1.48 -6.47
CA GLY A 90 -4.78 1.91 -7.21
C GLY A 90 -5.87 2.46 -6.31
N MET A 91 -6.18 1.76 -5.22
CA MET A 91 -7.14 2.20 -4.22
C MET A 91 -6.67 3.50 -3.55
N LEU A 92 -5.41 3.57 -3.12
CA LEU A 92 -4.83 4.74 -2.48
C LEU A 92 -4.85 5.98 -3.40
N ILE A 93 -4.38 5.83 -4.64
CA ILE A 93 -4.41 6.91 -5.65
C ILE A 93 -5.85 7.38 -5.88
N THR A 94 -6.78 6.45 -6.05
CA THR A 94 -8.18 6.77 -6.37
C THR A 94 -8.84 7.58 -5.25
N VAL A 95 -8.68 7.19 -3.98
CA VAL A 95 -9.26 7.94 -2.86
C VAL A 95 -8.59 9.31 -2.67
N CYS A 96 -7.29 9.40 -2.85
CA CYS A 96 -6.55 10.68 -2.78
C CYS A 96 -6.95 11.65 -3.89
N MET A 97 -7.28 11.15 -5.07
CA MET A 97 -7.68 11.97 -6.22
C MET A 97 -9.18 12.29 -6.31
N ALA A 98 -9.96 11.91 -5.31
CA ALA A 98 -11.42 12.06 -5.29
C ALA A 98 -11.93 13.51 -5.41
N ASP A 99 -11.13 14.53 -5.06
CA ASP A 99 -11.48 15.94 -5.30
C ASP A 99 -11.41 16.35 -6.78
N TYR A 100 -10.76 15.52 -7.60
CA TYR A 100 -10.48 15.81 -9.01
C TYR A 100 -11.17 14.83 -9.96
N ASP A 101 -11.84 13.81 -9.42
CA ASP A 101 -12.52 12.78 -10.21
C ASP A 101 -13.89 12.48 -9.62
N ALA A 102 -14.94 12.91 -10.28
CA ALA A 102 -16.33 12.66 -9.85
C ALA A 102 -16.69 11.17 -9.85
N GLN A 103 -15.93 10.31 -10.52
CA GLN A 103 -16.12 8.86 -10.58
C GLN A 103 -15.21 8.11 -9.59
N ALA A 104 -14.41 8.82 -8.79
CA ALA A 104 -13.45 8.18 -7.89
C ALA A 104 -14.12 7.17 -6.96
N LYS A 105 -15.29 7.52 -6.38
CA LYS A 105 -16.03 6.59 -5.51
C LYS A 105 -16.45 5.32 -6.24
N ASP A 106 -17.05 5.44 -7.42
CA ASP A 106 -17.50 4.28 -8.20
C ASP A 106 -16.33 3.38 -8.60
N THR A 107 -15.18 3.99 -8.96
CA THR A 107 -13.95 3.28 -9.28
C THR A 107 -13.40 2.57 -8.04
N PHE A 108 -13.34 3.24 -6.90
CA PHE A 108 -12.88 2.67 -5.63
C PHE A 108 -13.79 1.52 -5.17
N ASP A 109 -15.13 1.70 -5.26
CA ASP A 109 -16.10 0.65 -4.94
C ASP A 109 -15.92 -0.59 -5.84
N GLY A 110 -15.54 -0.38 -7.10
CA GLY A 110 -15.20 -1.47 -8.02
C GLY A 110 -13.92 -2.19 -7.61
N MET A 111 -12.90 -1.45 -7.19
CA MET A 111 -11.66 -2.03 -6.65
C MET A 111 -11.92 -2.75 -5.31
N TYR A 112 -12.72 -2.17 -4.43
CA TYR A 112 -13.14 -2.82 -3.19
C TYR A 112 -13.81 -4.19 -3.46
N ARG A 113 -14.72 -4.26 -4.42
CA ARG A 113 -15.39 -5.53 -4.79
C ARG A 113 -14.41 -6.54 -5.37
N TYR A 114 -13.43 -6.08 -6.16
CA TYR A 114 -12.38 -6.94 -6.70
C TYR A 114 -11.52 -7.53 -5.57
N TYR A 115 -11.01 -6.69 -4.68
CA TYR A 115 -10.28 -7.16 -3.50
C TYR A 115 -11.08 -8.21 -2.72
N ARG A 116 -12.37 -7.96 -2.45
CA ARG A 116 -13.23 -8.91 -1.71
C ARG A 116 -13.54 -10.21 -2.47
N ALA A 117 -13.31 -10.25 -3.76
CA ALA A 117 -13.46 -11.46 -4.58
C ALA A 117 -12.17 -12.29 -4.67
N HIS A 118 -11.02 -11.71 -4.29
CA HIS A 118 -9.68 -12.30 -4.42
C HIS A 118 -8.94 -12.26 -3.08
N LEU A 119 -9.47 -12.98 -2.09
CA LEU A 119 -8.88 -13.04 -0.75
C LEU A 119 -7.81 -14.13 -0.66
N SER A 120 -6.90 -13.97 0.31
CA SER A 120 -5.98 -15.03 0.69
C SER A 120 -6.73 -16.23 1.30
N ASP A 121 -6.16 -17.42 1.15
CA ASP A 121 -6.66 -18.64 1.77
C ASP A 121 -6.23 -18.77 3.24
N ILE A 122 -5.29 -17.93 3.73
CA ILE A 122 -4.73 -17.94 5.09
C ILE A 122 -5.36 -16.82 5.93
N GLY A 123 -5.09 -15.57 5.60
CA GLY A 123 -5.70 -14.41 6.26
C GLY A 123 -7.01 -14.01 5.58
N GLU A 124 -8.17 -14.34 6.17
CA GLU A 124 -9.50 -14.20 5.56
C GLU A 124 -9.86 -12.78 5.06
N ASN A 125 -9.11 -11.76 5.49
CA ASN A 125 -9.30 -10.37 5.05
C ASN A 125 -8.09 -9.81 4.28
N LEU A 126 -7.05 -10.61 4.03
CA LEU A 126 -5.90 -10.25 3.20
C LEU A 126 -6.19 -10.54 1.74
N MET A 127 -5.46 -9.90 0.83
CA MET A 127 -5.65 -10.09 -0.61
C MET A 127 -4.63 -11.08 -1.16
N SER A 128 -5.10 -12.04 -1.98
CA SER A 128 -4.20 -12.88 -2.77
C SER A 128 -3.24 -12.01 -3.59
N TRP A 129 -1.92 -12.31 -3.49
CA TRP A 129 -0.88 -11.43 -4.00
C TRP A 129 -0.90 -11.24 -5.53
N GLN A 130 -1.40 -12.25 -6.28
CA GLN A 130 -1.42 -12.20 -7.75
C GLN A 130 -2.67 -12.83 -8.34
N GLN A 131 -3.23 -12.19 -9.38
CA GLN A 131 -4.27 -12.79 -10.22
C GLN A 131 -3.75 -12.99 -11.64
N CYS A 132 -4.11 -14.16 -12.20
CA CYS A 132 -3.77 -14.55 -13.56
C CYS A 132 -5.03 -14.71 -14.42
N ASP A 133 -4.97 -14.23 -15.67
CA ASP A 133 -6.01 -14.45 -16.68
C ASP A 133 -5.80 -15.81 -17.35
N ASN A 134 -6.77 -16.72 -17.21
CA ASN A 134 -6.74 -18.03 -17.84
C ASN A 134 -7.66 -18.15 -19.09
N GLY A 135 -8.21 -17.03 -19.55
CA GLY A 135 -9.13 -16.97 -20.68
C GLY A 135 -10.59 -17.24 -20.34
N SER A 136 -10.91 -17.53 -19.07
CA SER A 136 -12.28 -17.79 -18.60
C SER A 136 -12.59 -17.11 -17.27
N ALA A 137 -11.56 -16.76 -16.50
CA ALA A 137 -11.64 -16.07 -15.21
C ALA A 137 -10.28 -15.44 -14.86
N LEU A 138 -10.29 -14.53 -13.89
CA LEU A 138 -9.09 -14.17 -13.14
C LEU A 138 -8.98 -15.14 -11.96
N ILE A 139 -7.86 -15.85 -11.87
CA ILE A 139 -7.63 -16.94 -10.91
C ILE A 139 -6.54 -16.57 -9.92
N ASP A 140 -6.71 -16.98 -8.66
CA ASP A 140 -5.77 -16.76 -7.56
C ASP A 140 -4.83 -17.96 -7.38
N GLY A 141 -3.65 -17.73 -6.77
CA GLY A 141 -2.70 -18.79 -6.42
C GLY A 141 -2.13 -19.55 -7.61
N ALA A 142 -2.21 -19.00 -8.80
CA ALA A 142 -1.70 -19.66 -9.99
C ALA A 142 -0.17 -19.47 -10.06
N THR A 143 0.55 -20.59 -10.23
CA THR A 143 1.92 -20.55 -10.69
C THR A 143 2.00 -20.12 -12.15
N ASP A 144 3.14 -19.65 -12.62
CA ASP A 144 3.33 -19.20 -13.99
C ASP A 144 2.82 -20.22 -15.02
N GLY A 145 1.89 -19.78 -15.84
CA GLY A 145 1.26 -20.58 -16.89
C GLY A 145 0.22 -21.60 -16.43
N ALA A 146 -0.08 -21.72 -15.14
CA ALA A 146 -1.11 -22.61 -14.65
C ALA A 146 -2.50 -22.14 -15.10
N MET A 147 -3.34 -23.07 -15.57
CA MET A 147 -4.71 -22.78 -16.02
C MET A 147 -5.76 -22.90 -14.89
N GLN A 148 -5.34 -23.30 -13.71
CA GLN A 148 -6.19 -23.43 -12.52
C GLN A 148 -5.52 -22.68 -11.36
N GLY A 149 -6.31 -22.09 -10.47
CA GLY A 149 -5.83 -21.51 -9.23
C GLY A 149 -5.21 -22.57 -8.32
N GLY A 150 -4.43 -22.11 -7.36
CA GLY A 150 -3.79 -22.91 -6.32
C GLY A 150 -3.99 -22.27 -4.96
N ASP A 151 -3.02 -22.45 -4.07
CA ASP A 151 -3.03 -21.83 -2.76
C ASP A 151 -2.81 -20.32 -2.92
N ALA A 152 -3.78 -19.54 -2.49
CA ALA A 152 -3.75 -18.09 -2.62
C ALA A 152 -3.13 -17.46 -1.36
N ASP A 153 -1.93 -16.94 -1.48
CA ASP A 153 -1.19 -16.27 -0.40
C ASP A 153 -1.28 -14.75 -0.54
N SER A 154 -1.05 -14.02 0.54
CA SER A 154 -0.96 -12.56 0.51
C SER A 154 0.47 -12.03 0.28
N ALA A 155 0.56 -10.70 0.08
CA ALA A 155 1.81 -9.95 0.14
C ALA A 155 1.61 -8.68 0.95
N THR A 156 2.43 -8.52 1.98
CA THR A 156 2.24 -7.54 3.06
C THR A 156 2.18 -6.08 2.59
N ASP A 157 2.93 -5.68 1.57
CA ASP A 157 2.92 -4.31 1.05
C ASP A 157 1.56 -3.93 0.43
N GLY A 158 0.94 -4.85 -0.30
CA GLY A 158 -0.38 -4.66 -0.87
C GLY A 158 -1.44 -4.50 0.21
N ASP A 159 -1.42 -5.37 1.21
CA ASP A 159 -2.40 -5.38 2.30
C ASP A 159 -2.32 -4.11 3.17
N LEU A 160 -1.12 -3.63 3.47
CA LEU A 160 -0.92 -2.35 4.16
C LEU A 160 -1.56 -1.17 3.41
N ASP A 161 -1.33 -1.06 2.11
CA ASP A 161 -1.87 0.03 1.28
C ASP A 161 -3.40 -0.11 1.11
N ILE A 162 -3.93 -1.32 0.95
CA ILE A 162 -5.38 -1.57 0.89
C ILE A 162 -6.03 -1.18 2.21
N ALA A 163 -5.52 -1.64 3.35
CA ALA A 163 -6.05 -1.32 4.67
C ALA A 163 -6.09 0.21 4.91
N TYR A 164 -5.00 0.90 4.60
CA TYR A 164 -4.95 2.36 4.75
C TYR A 164 -5.89 3.08 3.79
N SER A 165 -6.00 2.63 2.55
CA SER A 165 -6.93 3.21 1.57
C SER A 165 -8.39 3.08 1.99
N LEU A 166 -8.77 1.97 2.63
CA LEU A 166 -10.11 1.74 3.18
C LEU A 166 -10.42 2.71 4.34
N LEU A 167 -9.45 3.00 5.20
CA LEU A 167 -9.61 4.03 6.24
C LEU A 167 -9.85 5.42 5.65
N LEU A 168 -9.11 5.77 4.60
CA LEU A 168 -9.31 7.02 3.88
C LEU A 168 -10.66 7.08 3.18
N ALA A 169 -11.13 5.97 2.63
CA ALA A 169 -12.46 5.86 2.00
C ALA A 169 -13.58 6.05 3.00
N ASP A 170 -13.47 5.43 4.19
CA ASP A 170 -14.43 5.64 5.28
C ASP A 170 -14.47 7.11 5.73
N GLN A 171 -13.30 7.73 5.90
CA GLN A 171 -13.21 9.15 6.25
C GLN A 171 -13.86 10.05 5.18
N ARG A 172 -13.70 9.70 3.91
CA ARG A 172 -14.13 10.54 2.79
C ARG A 172 -15.58 10.35 2.41
N TRP A 173 -16.06 9.12 2.36
CA TRP A 173 -17.37 8.77 1.82
C TRP A 173 -18.29 8.14 2.85
N GLY A 174 -17.75 7.72 4.00
CA GLY A 174 -18.45 6.94 5.00
C GLY A 174 -18.66 5.49 4.59
N SER A 175 -18.80 4.63 5.58
CA SER A 175 -19.13 3.21 5.38
C SER A 175 -20.62 3.03 5.16
N SER A 176 -20.99 1.99 4.40
CA SER A 176 -22.36 1.55 4.17
C SER A 176 -22.46 0.04 4.35
N GLU A 177 -23.68 -0.51 4.31
CA GLU A 177 -23.89 -1.96 4.33
C GLU A 177 -23.23 -2.66 3.14
N GLU A 178 -23.22 -2.01 1.97
CA GLU A 178 -22.61 -2.57 0.75
C GLU A 178 -21.09 -2.40 0.71
N THR A 179 -20.58 -1.30 1.26
CA THR A 179 -19.16 -0.99 1.32
C THR A 179 -18.77 -0.62 2.75
N PRO A 180 -18.63 -1.61 3.65
CA PRO A 180 -18.27 -1.40 5.05
C PRO A 180 -16.77 -1.14 5.20
N TYR A 181 -16.26 -0.07 4.59
CA TYR A 181 -14.83 0.24 4.51
C TYR A 181 -14.12 0.17 5.86
N ARG A 182 -14.71 0.81 6.89
CA ARG A 182 -14.10 0.83 8.23
C ARG A 182 -14.01 -0.55 8.85
N GLU A 183 -15.10 -1.32 8.79
CA GLU A 183 -15.13 -2.67 9.34
C GLU A 183 -14.12 -3.57 8.63
N THR A 184 -14.09 -3.51 7.28
CA THR A 184 -13.14 -4.25 6.46
C THR A 184 -11.70 -3.83 6.76
N ALA A 185 -11.43 -2.52 6.88
CA ALA A 185 -10.10 -2.03 7.24
C ALA A 185 -9.63 -2.56 8.60
N LEU A 186 -10.49 -2.52 9.61
CA LEU A 186 -10.14 -3.01 10.96
C LEU A 186 -9.88 -4.52 10.97
N ALA A 187 -10.67 -5.30 10.23
CA ALA A 187 -10.45 -6.74 10.09
C ALA A 187 -9.12 -7.03 9.38
N MET A 188 -8.82 -6.34 8.29
CA MET A 188 -7.56 -6.48 7.56
C MET A 188 -6.36 -6.06 8.41
N ILE A 189 -6.43 -4.94 9.14
CA ILE A 189 -5.36 -4.50 10.06
C ILE A 189 -5.11 -5.53 11.16
N GLN A 190 -6.15 -6.22 11.63
CA GLN A 190 -6.00 -7.30 12.60
C GLN A 190 -5.30 -8.51 11.97
N ASP A 191 -5.70 -8.91 10.76
CA ASP A 191 -5.10 -10.05 10.05
C ASP A 191 -3.63 -9.77 9.69
N ILE A 192 -3.27 -8.56 9.24
CA ILE A 192 -1.87 -8.15 9.04
C ILE A 192 -1.06 -8.39 10.32
N MET A 193 -1.57 -7.93 11.48
CA MET A 193 -0.87 -8.09 12.75
C MET A 193 -0.74 -9.56 13.18
N ASP A 194 -1.71 -10.39 12.86
CA ASP A 194 -1.75 -11.78 13.31
C ASP A 194 -1.05 -12.75 12.33
N TYR A 195 -0.99 -12.46 11.03
CA TYR A 195 -0.45 -13.34 9.99
C TYR A 195 0.80 -12.80 9.28
N GLU A 196 1.03 -11.48 9.29
CA GLU A 196 2.11 -10.86 8.53
C GLU A 196 3.14 -10.13 9.41
N VAL A 197 3.06 -10.29 10.73
CA VAL A 197 4.03 -9.72 11.67
C VAL A 197 4.72 -10.82 12.46
N ASN A 198 6.05 -10.92 12.33
CA ASN A 198 6.87 -11.69 13.24
C ASN A 198 6.90 -10.98 14.61
N GLN A 199 6.16 -11.51 15.59
CA GLN A 199 6.03 -10.90 16.92
C GLN A 199 7.22 -11.24 17.84
N GLU A 200 8.16 -12.05 17.42
CA GLU A 200 9.43 -12.27 18.13
C GLU A 200 10.42 -11.13 17.86
N ASP A 201 10.53 -10.75 16.58
CA ASP A 201 11.46 -9.74 16.09
C ASP A 201 10.79 -8.37 15.89
N TRP A 202 9.47 -8.30 15.92
CA TRP A 202 8.66 -7.11 15.63
C TRP A 202 8.99 -6.51 14.27
N LEU A 203 8.88 -7.35 13.23
CA LEU A 203 9.10 -7.00 11.83
C LEU A 203 7.95 -7.53 10.96
N LEU A 204 7.67 -6.83 9.87
CA LEU A 204 6.80 -7.36 8.83
C LEU A 204 7.44 -8.58 8.18
N GLN A 205 6.62 -9.57 7.93
CA GLN A 205 6.94 -10.74 7.11
C GLN A 205 6.64 -10.45 5.63
N LEU A 206 6.93 -11.39 4.74
CA LEU A 206 6.81 -11.20 3.29
C LEU A 206 5.37 -11.34 2.79
N GLY A 207 4.54 -12.01 3.56
CA GLY A 207 3.13 -12.30 3.34
C GLY A 207 2.65 -13.29 4.39
N ASP A 208 1.37 -13.63 4.38
CA ASP A 208 0.74 -14.53 5.36
C ASP A 208 1.21 -16.00 5.22
N TRP A 209 1.71 -16.41 4.08
CA TRP A 209 2.30 -17.74 3.85
C TRP A 209 3.51 -18.02 4.79
N VAL A 210 4.20 -16.97 5.23
CA VAL A 210 5.33 -17.12 6.17
C VAL A 210 4.85 -17.58 7.55
N HIS A 211 3.60 -17.30 7.92
CA HIS A 211 3.00 -17.77 9.17
C HIS A 211 3.00 -19.32 9.27
N GLU A 212 2.94 -20.01 8.16
CA GLU A 212 2.98 -21.47 8.06
C GLU A 212 4.41 -22.05 7.98
N CYS A 213 5.45 -21.20 7.84
CA CYS A 213 6.84 -21.64 7.80
C CYS A 213 7.33 -22.14 9.16
N ASP A 214 8.23 -23.14 9.15
CA ASP A 214 8.96 -23.53 10.35
C ASP A 214 9.85 -22.38 10.85
N PRO A 215 9.93 -22.07 12.17
CA PRO A 215 10.81 -21.03 12.69
C PRO A 215 12.29 -21.16 12.33
N SER A 216 12.74 -22.33 11.88
CA SER A 216 14.10 -22.54 11.37
C SER A 216 14.26 -22.21 9.89
N ASP A 217 13.15 -21.91 9.17
CA ASP A 217 13.19 -21.48 7.79
C ASP A 217 13.77 -20.07 7.67
N SER A 218 14.52 -19.83 6.61
CA SER A 218 15.13 -18.51 6.33
C SER A 218 14.09 -17.41 6.09
N TYR A 219 12.90 -17.77 5.62
CA TYR A 219 11.79 -16.83 5.40
C TYR A 219 11.13 -16.37 6.69
N TYR A 220 11.13 -17.19 7.76
CA TYR A 220 10.44 -16.90 9.01
C TYR A 220 10.84 -15.55 9.64
N SER A 221 12.12 -15.19 9.57
CA SER A 221 12.64 -13.90 10.08
C SER A 221 13.05 -12.94 8.96
N ALA A 222 12.63 -13.19 7.73
CA ALA A 222 12.91 -12.29 6.62
C ALA A 222 11.92 -11.13 6.58
N THR A 223 12.39 -10.00 6.06
CA THR A 223 11.55 -8.82 5.81
C THR A 223 11.97 -8.13 4.53
N ARG A 224 11.04 -7.45 3.88
CA ARG A 224 11.27 -6.65 2.67
C ARG A 224 11.32 -5.18 3.05
N SER A 225 12.38 -4.47 2.65
CA SER A 225 12.55 -3.07 3.08
C SER A 225 11.56 -2.10 2.43
N SER A 226 10.97 -2.44 1.29
CA SER A 226 9.90 -1.65 0.66
C SER A 226 8.61 -1.62 1.45
N ASP A 227 8.42 -2.57 2.39
CA ASP A 227 7.22 -2.68 3.21
C ASP A 227 7.33 -1.83 4.49
N PHE A 228 8.46 -1.15 4.70
CA PHE A 228 8.67 -0.26 5.84
C PHE A 228 7.86 1.03 5.71
N ILE A 229 6.54 0.91 5.78
CA ILE A 229 5.60 2.03 5.68
C ILE A 229 5.31 2.57 7.08
N LEU A 230 6.34 3.10 7.72
CA LEU A 230 6.30 3.54 9.12
C LEU A 230 5.13 4.46 9.45
N GLN A 231 4.72 5.31 8.50
CA GLN A 231 3.59 6.23 8.65
C GLN A 231 2.28 5.53 9.03
N TYR A 232 2.05 4.28 8.60
CA TYR A 232 0.78 3.59 8.85
C TYR A 232 0.69 3.03 10.26
N PHE A 233 1.79 2.61 10.85
CA PHE A 233 1.78 1.90 12.13
C PHE A 233 1.16 2.73 13.29
N PRO A 234 1.54 3.99 13.52
CA PRO A 234 0.88 4.80 14.55
C PRO A 234 -0.59 5.11 14.23
N ILE A 235 -0.97 5.17 12.95
CA ILE A 235 -2.36 5.34 12.54
C ILE A 235 -3.17 4.08 12.89
N PHE A 236 -2.63 2.90 12.58
CA PHE A 236 -3.26 1.62 12.91
C PHE A 236 -3.35 1.42 14.43
N GLU A 237 -2.30 1.79 15.20
CA GLU A 237 -2.35 1.82 16.66
C GLU A 237 -3.47 2.72 17.19
N ALA A 238 -3.55 3.94 16.69
CA ALA A 238 -4.55 4.90 17.15
C ALA A 238 -6.00 4.46 16.87
N ILE A 239 -6.23 3.79 15.75
CA ILE A 239 -7.57 3.37 15.31
C ILE A 239 -8.01 2.07 16.00
N THR A 240 -7.09 1.12 16.18
CA THR A 240 -7.38 -0.18 16.80
C THR A 240 -7.18 -0.20 18.30
N GLY A 241 -6.33 0.66 18.84
CA GLY A 241 -5.85 0.63 20.23
C GLY A 241 -4.81 -0.46 20.50
N ASP A 242 -4.37 -1.21 19.47
CA ASP A 242 -3.42 -2.31 19.60
C ASP A 242 -1.98 -1.80 19.66
N LYS A 243 -1.37 -1.93 20.82
CA LYS A 243 0.01 -1.48 21.11
C LYS A 243 1.10 -2.29 20.40
N ARG A 244 0.76 -3.40 19.74
CA ARG A 244 1.70 -4.18 18.94
C ARG A 244 2.24 -3.37 17.78
N TRP A 245 1.46 -2.43 17.21
CA TRP A 245 1.89 -1.52 16.15
C TRP A 245 3.05 -0.62 16.56
N GLY A 246 3.07 -0.11 17.80
CA GLY A 246 4.20 0.65 18.33
C GLY A 246 5.47 -0.19 18.44
N LYS A 247 5.37 -1.48 18.82
CA LYS A 247 6.52 -2.38 18.85
C LYS A 247 7.06 -2.68 17.45
N LEU A 248 6.16 -2.85 16.46
CA LEU A 248 6.52 -3.03 15.05
C LEU A 248 7.26 -1.79 14.52
N TYR A 249 6.80 -0.59 14.87
CA TYR A 249 7.49 0.66 14.53
C TYR A 249 8.93 0.68 15.08
N ASP A 250 9.07 0.43 16.38
CA ASP A 250 10.38 0.41 17.05
C ASP A 250 11.31 -0.67 16.50
N GLY A 251 10.81 -1.88 16.25
CA GLY A 251 11.56 -2.99 15.66
C GLY A 251 12.05 -2.67 14.25
N THR A 252 11.18 -2.11 13.42
CA THR A 252 11.53 -1.70 12.05
C THR A 252 12.61 -0.60 12.08
N CYS A 253 12.48 0.41 12.94
CA CYS A 253 13.50 1.45 13.11
C CYS A 253 14.85 0.85 13.54
N ALA A 254 14.85 -0.09 14.48
CA ALA A 254 16.08 -0.75 14.95
C ALA A 254 16.79 -1.53 13.82
N VAL A 255 16.04 -2.20 12.95
CA VAL A 255 16.61 -2.89 11.78
C VAL A 255 17.18 -1.89 10.77
N ILE A 256 16.47 -0.81 10.46
CA ILE A 256 16.97 0.27 9.58
C ILE A 256 18.29 0.82 10.12
N GLU A 257 18.35 1.17 11.41
CA GLU A 257 19.56 1.67 12.06
C GLU A 257 20.71 0.64 12.00
N SER A 258 20.41 -0.63 12.28
CA SER A 258 21.43 -1.70 12.23
C SER A 258 22.03 -1.90 10.84
N ILE A 259 21.19 -1.92 9.79
CA ILE A 259 21.63 -2.09 8.41
C ILE A 259 22.43 -0.88 7.91
N THR A 260 22.00 0.34 8.27
CA THR A 260 22.62 1.58 7.78
C THR A 260 23.85 2.01 8.57
N ALA A 261 24.04 1.52 9.79
CA ALA A 261 25.16 1.92 10.67
C ALA A 261 26.55 1.67 10.07
N GLU A 262 26.68 0.65 9.23
CA GLU A 262 27.96 0.28 8.59
C GLU A 262 28.08 0.78 7.14
N GLN A 263 27.13 1.64 6.71
CA GLN A 263 27.05 2.15 5.33
C GLN A 263 27.16 3.69 5.30
N SER A 264 27.69 4.22 4.20
CA SER A 264 27.75 5.66 3.98
C SER A 264 26.56 6.22 3.19
N THR A 265 25.72 5.35 2.61
CA THR A 265 24.64 5.73 1.68
C THR A 265 23.27 5.84 2.35
N GLY A 266 23.04 5.08 3.43
CA GLY A 266 21.71 4.94 4.04
C GLY A 266 20.70 4.16 3.20
N LEU A 267 21.13 3.51 2.11
CA LEU A 267 20.27 2.68 1.27
C LEU A 267 20.04 1.31 1.93
N LEU A 268 18.83 0.76 1.77
CA LEU A 268 18.49 -0.57 2.26
C LEU A 268 18.48 -1.59 1.12
N PRO A 269 18.77 -2.88 1.40
CA PRO A 269 18.61 -3.94 0.39
C PRO A 269 17.14 -4.28 0.17
N ASP A 270 16.81 -4.98 -0.88
CA ASP A 270 15.44 -5.44 -1.14
C ASP A 270 14.96 -6.34 -0.01
N PHE A 271 15.75 -7.37 0.34
CA PHE A 271 15.41 -8.27 1.44
C PHE A 271 16.48 -8.25 2.55
N ILE A 272 16.01 -8.41 3.76
CA ILE A 272 16.81 -8.46 4.98
C ILE A 272 16.48 -9.77 5.70
N VAL A 273 17.51 -10.50 6.11
CA VAL A 273 17.40 -11.80 6.79
C VAL A 273 18.16 -11.80 8.11
N LYS A 274 17.84 -12.72 9.01
CA LYS A 274 18.55 -12.92 10.26
C LYS A 274 19.64 -13.97 10.08
N ASN A 275 20.88 -13.62 10.34
CA ASN A 275 21.98 -14.58 10.26
C ASN A 275 22.07 -15.50 11.49
N ALA A 276 22.94 -16.52 11.46
CA ALA A 276 23.12 -17.47 12.56
C ALA A 276 23.56 -16.83 13.91
N ALA A 277 24.04 -15.60 13.91
CA ALA A 277 24.37 -14.84 15.12
C ALA A 277 23.18 -14.00 15.63
N GLY A 278 22.02 -14.09 14.98
CA GLY A 278 20.83 -13.31 15.30
C GLY A 278 20.88 -11.86 14.85
N LYS A 279 21.83 -11.47 14.00
CA LYS A 279 21.93 -10.12 13.42
C LYS A 279 21.20 -10.05 12.09
N PHE A 280 20.46 -8.97 11.87
CA PHE A 280 19.87 -8.66 10.56
C PHE A 280 20.95 -8.19 9.60
N VAL A 281 20.93 -8.77 8.41
CA VAL A 281 21.90 -8.54 7.33
C VAL A 281 21.16 -8.56 5.98
N PRO A 282 21.76 -7.97 4.91
CA PRO A 282 21.22 -8.17 3.56
C PRO A 282 21.05 -9.65 3.22
N ALA A 283 19.98 -10.00 2.52
CA ALA A 283 19.72 -11.36 2.07
C ALA A 283 20.84 -11.85 1.10
N PRO A 284 21.05 -13.16 0.96
CA PRO A 284 21.90 -13.69 -0.11
C PRO A 284 21.28 -13.46 -1.50
N GLU A 285 22.09 -13.53 -2.54
CA GLU A 285 21.63 -13.56 -3.92
C GLU A 285 20.64 -14.72 -4.14
N ASN A 286 19.59 -14.48 -4.93
CA ASN A 286 18.52 -15.45 -5.21
C ASN A 286 17.84 -15.99 -3.94
N PHE A 287 17.60 -15.10 -2.97
CA PHE A 287 16.92 -15.44 -1.74
C PHE A 287 15.44 -15.77 -2.01
N LEU A 288 14.74 -14.92 -2.75
CA LEU A 288 13.33 -15.07 -3.11
C LEU A 288 13.07 -14.75 -4.58
N GLU A 289 13.61 -13.66 -5.11
CA GLU A 289 13.25 -13.14 -6.44
C GLU A 289 14.40 -13.27 -7.44
N ASP A 290 15.57 -12.67 -7.13
CA ASP A 290 16.70 -12.68 -8.05
C ASP A 290 18.09 -12.44 -7.40
N VAL A 291 19.10 -12.27 -8.24
CA VAL A 291 20.49 -12.02 -7.81
C VAL A 291 20.69 -10.71 -7.07
N THR A 292 19.74 -9.80 -7.10
CA THR A 292 19.82 -8.46 -6.49
C THR A 292 19.18 -8.37 -5.11
N ASP A 293 18.57 -9.44 -4.61
CA ASP A 293 17.79 -9.48 -3.36
C ASP A 293 18.50 -8.87 -2.15
N GLY A 294 19.81 -9.03 -2.05
CA GLY A 294 20.64 -8.45 -0.99
C GLY A 294 21.18 -7.05 -1.27
N THR A 295 20.73 -6.38 -2.33
CA THR A 295 21.20 -5.05 -2.73
C THR A 295 20.07 -4.03 -2.79
N TYR A 296 20.41 -2.74 -2.94
CA TYR A 296 19.41 -1.71 -3.23
C TYR A 296 19.00 -1.85 -4.71
N ALA A 297 17.81 -2.39 -4.94
CA ALA A 297 17.35 -2.75 -6.27
C ALA A 297 15.85 -2.43 -6.47
N TYR A 298 15.13 -3.33 -7.11
CA TYR A 298 13.76 -3.09 -7.57
C TYR A 298 12.77 -2.85 -6.43
N ASN A 299 12.81 -3.64 -5.38
CA ASN A 299 11.89 -3.48 -4.24
C ASN A 299 12.26 -2.26 -3.40
N SER A 300 13.51 -2.17 -2.97
CA SER A 300 13.98 -1.11 -2.07
C SER A 300 14.03 0.28 -2.69
N CYS A 301 13.90 0.42 -4.02
CA CYS A 301 13.76 1.73 -4.66
C CYS A 301 12.55 2.53 -4.13
N ARG A 302 11.55 1.87 -3.54
CA ARG A 302 10.39 2.47 -2.88
C ARG A 302 10.68 2.98 -1.47
N THR A 303 11.70 2.45 -0.80
CA THR A 303 12.00 2.73 0.61
C THR A 303 12.23 4.22 0.91
N PRO A 304 12.99 4.99 0.10
CA PRO A 304 13.17 6.42 0.37
C PRO A 304 11.84 7.21 0.38
N TRP A 305 10.92 6.84 -0.48
CA TRP A 305 9.58 7.44 -0.50
C TRP A 305 8.77 7.02 0.74
N ARG A 306 8.74 5.73 1.08
CA ARG A 306 7.99 5.20 2.23
C ARG A 306 8.47 5.83 3.56
N LEU A 307 9.77 5.88 3.78
CA LEU A 307 10.35 6.53 4.98
C LEU A 307 10.19 8.05 4.95
N GLY A 308 10.26 8.66 3.76
CA GLY A 308 10.05 10.10 3.61
C GLY A 308 8.63 10.55 3.98
N MET A 309 7.63 9.69 3.79
CA MET A 309 6.25 9.99 4.18
C MET A 309 6.08 10.06 5.70
N ASP A 310 6.73 9.18 6.46
CA ASP A 310 6.72 9.22 7.93
C ASP A 310 7.33 10.53 8.46
N LEU A 311 8.42 10.98 7.86
CA LEU A 311 9.07 12.24 8.23
C LEU A 311 8.21 13.49 7.94
N LEU A 312 7.44 13.46 6.84
CA LEU A 312 6.60 14.59 6.41
C LEU A 312 5.29 14.70 7.21
N TYR A 313 4.79 13.57 7.69
CA TYR A 313 3.53 13.47 8.42
C TYR A 313 3.75 12.71 9.75
N PRO A 314 4.59 13.26 10.66
CA PRO A 314 4.81 12.61 11.95
C PRO A 314 3.49 12.50 12.70
N SER A 315 3.22 11.33 13.23
CA SER A 315 2.00 10.95 13.99
C SER A 315 1.87 11.70 15.31
#